data_1b845a345b076e03f2db75fecc7e8915
#
_entry.id   1b845a345b076e03f2db75fecc7e8915
#
_cell.length_a   1.000
_cell.length_b   1.000
_cell.length_c   1.000
_cell.angle_alpha   90.00
_cell.angle_beta   90.00
_cell.angle_gamma   90.00
#
_symmetry.space_group_name_H-M   'P 1'
#
loop_
_entity.id
_entity.type
_entity.pdbx_description
1 polymer ?
#
loop_
_entity_poly.entity_id
_entity_poly.type
_entity_poly.pdbx_seq_one_letter_code
_entity_poly.pdbx_strand_id
1 'polypeptide(L)'
;DMAQKRLDDAMKLGATRVINAKEKDVLKEVEAFTNGVGIEKVFETAGSPVTIAQTPYLVKKGGTITLVGMAADPKVKFNFGQIMAKEARIESVFRYRNLYAKAISAVANGIDIGMVATHEFDFEHIQEAYEAAINDKENVVKAVIKL
;
A
#
# COMPACT_ATOMS: atom_id res chain seq x y z
N ASP A 1 -6.41 -2.88 3.78
CA ASP A 1 -6.93 -1.50 3.83
C ASP A 1 -8.07 -1.40 4.83
N MET A 2 -8.54 -0.17 5.08
CA MET A 2 -9.69 0.11 5.97
C MET A 2 -10.94 0.51 5.17
N ALA A 3 -10.82 0.81 3.88
CA ALA A 3 -11.91 1.19 3.01
C ALA A 3 -12.37 -0.02 2.17
N GLN A 4 -13.62 -0.45 2.34
CA GLN A 4 -14.14 -1.64 1.66
C GLN A 4 -14.08 -1.50 0.14
N LYS A 5 -14.42 -0.33 -0.40
CA LYS A 5 -14.33 -0.07 -1.84
C LYS A 5 -12.94 -0.35 -2.42
N ARG A 6 -11.87 0.09 -1.72
CA ARG A 6 -10.48 -0.17 -2.15
C ARG A 6 -10.12 -1.66 -2.11
N LEU A 7 -10.66 -2.39 -1.14
CA LEU A 7 -10.48 -3.83 -1.06
C LEU A 7 -11.18 -4.54 -2.22
N ASP A 8 -12.40 -4.13 -2.55
CA ASP A 8 -13.16 -4.66 -3.69
C ASP A 8 -12.44 -4.37 -5.02
N ASP A 9 -11.90 -3.17 -5.18
CA ASP A 9 -11.14 -2.80 -6.37
C ASP A 9 -9.80 -3.57 -6.45
N ALA A 10 -9.14 -3.81 -5.32
CA ALA A 10 -7.95 -4.66 -5.29
C ALA A 10 -8.25 -6.10 -5.74
N MET A 11 -9.39 -6.65 -5.35
CA MET A 11 -9.82 -7.99 -5.82
C MET A 11 -10.06 -8.00 -7.33
N LYS A 12 -10.69 -6.97 -7.90
CA LYS A 12 -10.88 -6.83 -9.35
C LYS A 12 -9.56 -6.72 -10.11
N LEU A 13 -8.56 -6.08 -9.49
CA LEU A 13 -7.20 -5.94 -10.02
C LEU A 13 -6.33 -7.20 -9.84
N GLY A 14 -6.88 -8.28 -9.29
CA GLY A 14 -6.21 -9.58 -9.21
C GLY A 14 -5.60 -9.90 -7.85
N ALA A 15 -5.92 -9.19 -6.78
CA ALA A 15 -5.52 -9.59 -5.45
C ALA A 15 -6.13 -10.94 -5.08
N THR A 16 -5.33 -11.87 -4.60
CA THR A 16 -5.79 -13.20 -4.17
C THR A 16 -6.63 -13.13 -2.89
N ARG A 17 -6.33 -12.18 -2.01
CA ARG A 17 -7.03 -11.97 -0.75
C ARG A 17 -6.91 -10.52 -0.31
N VAL A 18 -7.92 -10.03 0.37
CA VAL A 18 -7.95 -8.72 1.00
C VAL A 18 -8.34 -8.84 2.48
N ILE A 19 -7.90 -7.90 3.30
CA ILE A 19 -8.19 -7.87 4.72
C ILE A 19 -8.68 -6.46 5.08
N ASN A 20 -9.90 -6.36 5.61
CA ASN A 20 -10.40 -5.14 6.20
C ASN A 20 -9.85 -5.01 7.63
N ALA A 21 -8.90 -4.11 7.82
CA ALA A 21 -8.22 -3.91 9.10
C ALA A 21 -9.10 -3.24 10.18
N LYS A 22 -10.29 -2.74 9.83
CA LYS A 22 -11.30 -2.29 10.81
C LYS A 22 -12.04 -3.48 11.47
N GLU A 23 -12.12 -4.59 10.76
CA GLU A 23 -12.97 -5.73 11.14
C GLU A 23 -12.15 -6.92 11.60
N LYS A 24 -10.92 -7.06 11.12
CA LYS A 24 -10.09 -8.24 11.31
C LYS A 24 -8.67 -7.89 11.78
N ASP A 25 -8.13 -8.80 12.58
CA ASP A 25 -6.72 -8.75 12.97
C ASP A 25 -5.84 -9.21 11.79
N VAL A 26 -5.11 -8.25 11.22
CA VAL A 26 -4.28 -8.48 10.04
C VAL A 26 -3.22 -9.56 10.29
N LEU A 27 -2.60 -9.58 11.48
CA LEU A 27 -1.55 -10.56 11.80
C LEU A 27 -2.11 -11.98 11.84
N LYS A 28 -3.26 -12.17 12.48
CA LYS A 28 -3.94 -13.49 12.55
C LYS A 28 -4.42 -13.96 11.18
N GLU A 29 -4.98 -13.06 10.37
CA GLU A 29 -5.44 -13.41 9.01
C GLU A 29 -4.27 -13.84 8.12
N VAL A 30 -3.12 -13.12 8.19
CA VAL A 30 -1.93 -13.49 7.44
C VAL A 30 -1.32 -14.78 7.95
N GLU A 31 -1.24 -14.98 9.27
CA GLU A 31 -0.77 -16.22 9.87
C GLU A 31 -1.60 -17.43 9.39
N ALA A 32 -2.92 -17.31 9.44
CA ALA A 32 -3.84 -18.35 8.96
C ALA A 32 -3.68 -18.61 7.46
N PHE A 33 -3.60 -17.55 6.64
CA PHE A 33 -3.45 -17.66 5.20
C PHE A 33 -2.14 -18.32 4.77
N THR A 34 -1.05 -18.07 5.52
CA THR A 34 0.28 -18.56 5.21
C THR A 34 0.68 -19.81 5.99
N ASN A 35 -0.24 -20.39 6.77
CA ASN A 35 0.04 -21.49 7.71
C ASN A 35 1.23 -21.18 8.63
N GLY A 36 1.32 -19.93 9.12
CA GLY A 36 2.40 -19.47 10.00
C GLY A 36 3.73 -19.16 9.34
N VAL A 37 3.89 -19.41 8.03
CA VAL A 37 5.15 -19.16 7.32
C VAL A 37 5.45 -17.68 7.17
N GLY A 38 4.43 -16.86 6.92
CA GLY A 38 4.55 -15.43 6.63
C GLY A 38 4.76 -15.15 5.13
N ILE A 39 4.92 -13.87 4.80
CA ILE A 39 4.93 -13.32 3.44
C ILE A 39 6.37 -13.12 2.96
N GLU A 40 6.67 -13.52 1.73
CA GLU A 40 8.02 -13.40 1.15
C GLU A 40 8.43 -11.94 0.93
N LYS A 41 7.53 -11.12 0.38
CA LYS A 41 7.77 -9.70 0.11
C LYS A 41 6.62 -8.88 0.70
N VAL A 42 6.93 -8.05 1.67
CA VAL A 42 5.98 -7.16 2.34
C VAL A 42 6.23 -5.73 1.86
N PHE A 43 5.25 -5.11 1.24
CA PHE A 43 5.31 -3.69 0.85
C PHE A 43 4.48 -2.87 1.84
N GLU A 44 5.12 -1.98 2.57
CA GLU A 44 4.45 -1.02 3.43
C GLU A 44 4.25 0.30 2.65
N THR A 45 3.00 0.62 2.33
CA THR A 45 2.66 1.76 1.47
C THR A 45 1.77 2.79 2.15
N ALA A 46 1.28 2.51 3.36
CA ALA A 46 0.39 3.41 4.09
C ALA A 46 1.14 4.52 4.83
N GLY A 47 2.41 4.31 5.20
CA GLY A 47 3.18 5.25 6.01
C GLY A 47 2.61 5.44 7.42
N SER A 48 1.92 4.44 7.95
CA SER A 48 1.36 4.49 9.29
C SER A 48 2.30 3.84 10.30
N PRO A 49 2.50 4.41 11.50
CA PRO A 49 3.26 3.74 12.56
C PRO A 49 2.75 2.33 12.88
N VAL A 50 1.44 2.11 12.77
CA VAL A 50 0.82 0.80 13.02
C VAL A 50 1.22 -0.21 11.95
N THR A 51 1.07 0.13 10.68
CA THR A 51 1.40 -0.78 9.56
C THR A 51 2.89 -1.06 9.48
N ILE A 52 3.73 -0.04 9.70
CA ILE A 52 5.18 -0.22 9.79
C ILE A 52 5.55 -1.18 10.92
N ALA A 53 4.97 -1.02 12.12
CA ALA A 53 5.25 -1.88 13.27
C ALA A 53 4.78 -3.34 13.07
N GLN A 54 3.81 -3.58 12.18
CA GLN A 54 3.33 -4.93 11.85
C GLN A 54 4.27 -5.68 10.89
N THR A 55 5.03 -4.99 10.05
CA THR A 55 5.82 -5.62 8.98
C THR A 55 6.81 -6.71 9.47
N PRO A 56 7.50 -6.58 10.64
CA PRO A 56 8.36 -7.64 11.15
C PRO A 56 7.65 -8.95 11.47
N TYR A 57 6.37 -8.86 11.79
CA TYR A 57 5.56 -10.05 12.09
C TYR A 57 5.03 -10.71 10.82
N LEU A 58 4.71 -9.92 9.80
CA LEU A 58 4.17 -10.38 8.53
C LEU A 58 5.19 -11.08 7.64
N VAL A 59 6.45 -10.63 7.65
CA VAL A 59 7.50 -11.18 6.78
C VAL A 59 7.89 -12.59 7.20
N LYS A 60 8.13 -13.49 6.22
CA LYS A 60 8.69 -14.82 6.46
C LYS A 60 10.20 -14.75 6.79
N LYS A 61 10.79 -15.86 7.27
CA LYS A 61 12.24 -15.99 7.40
C LYS A 61 12.94 -15.80 6.05
N GLY A 62 14.00 -15.00 6.02
CA GLY A 62 14.75 -14.64 4.82
C GLY A 62 13.99 -13.73 3.83
N GLY A 63 12.78 -13.28 4.19
CA GLY A 63 11.95 -12.41 3.34
C GLY A 63 12.42 -10.95 3.32
N THR A 64 11.69 -10.13 2.58
CA THR A 64 12.02 -8.70 2.38
C THR A 64 10.84 -7.82 2.76
N ILE A 65 11.12 -6.76 3.51
CA ILE A 65 10.20 -5.66 3.80
C ILE A 65 10.65 -4.47 2.97
N THR A 66 9.75 -3.91 2.16
CA THR A 66 10.00 -2.69 1.38
C THR A 66 9.15 -1.57 1.94
N LEU A 67 9.79 -0.55 2.51
CA LEU A 67 9.13 0.64 3.05
C LEU A 67 8.97 1.68 1.92
N VAL A 68 7.74 1.96 1.54
CA VAL A 68 7.36 2.92 0.50
C VAL A 68 6.61 4.11 1.11
N GLY A 69 5.74 3.83 2.10
CA GLY A 69 4.98 4.85 2.82
C GLY A 69 5.87 5.71 3.72
N MET A 70 5.57 7.00 3.79
CA MET A 70 6.25 7.94 4.69
C MET A 70 5.35 8.24 5.90
N ALA A 71 5.82 7.90 7.10
CA ALA A 71 5.15 8.30 8.33
C ALA A 71 5.31 9.81 8.57
N ALA A 72 4.28 10.45 9.14
CA ALA A 72 4.33 11.86 9.51
C ALA A 72 5.39 12.13 10.58
N ASP A 73 5.52 11.22 11.57
CA ASP A 73 6.66 11.19 12.50
C ASP A 73 7.69 10.19 11.95
N PRO A 74 8.94 10.62 11.65
CA PRO A 74 9.99 9.75 11.15
C PRO A 74 10.45 8.70 12.20
N LYS A 75 10.12 8.89 13.47
CA LYS A 75 10.48 7.98 14.56
C LYS A 75 9.35 7.00 14.84
N VAL A 76 9.47 5.79 14.31
CA VAL A 76 8.48 4.74 14.48
C VAL A 76 9.06 3.60 15.30
N LYS A 77 8.26 3.05 16.24
CA LYS A 77 8.64 1.84 16.98
C LYS A 77 8.65 0.63 16.03
N PHE A 78 9.75 -0.11 16.06
CA PHE A 78 9.97 -1.23 15.18
C PHE A 78 10.64 -2.39 15.93
N ASN A 79 10.17 -3.61 15.77
CA ASN A 79 10.72 -4.76 16.47
C ASN A 79 11.91 -5.37 15.71
N PHE A 80 13.10 -4.84 15.97
CA PHE A 80 14.35 -5.36 15.38
C PHE A 80 14.65 -6.81 15.77
N GLY A 81 14.24 -7.24 16.95
CA GLY A 81 14.43 -8.64 17.38
C GLY A 81 13.74 -9.62 16.45
N GLN A 82 12.56 -9.28 15.96
CA GLN A 82 11.85 -10.10 14.96
C GLN A 82 12.56 -10.10 13.60
N ILE A 83 13.14 -8.97 13.18
CA ILE A 83 13.91 -8.90 11.94
C ILE A 83 15.16 -9.78 12.02
N MET A 84 15.90 -9.69 13.12
CA MET A 84 17.11 -10.51 13.34
C MET A 84 16.78 -12.00 13.42
N ALA A 85 15.73 -12.37 14.16
CA ALA A 85 15.31 -13.77 14.30
C ALA A 85 14.82 -14.40 12.97
N LYS A 86 14.37 -13.56 12.04
CA LYS A 86 13.92 -14.00 10.72
C LYS A 86 14.97 -13.81 9.61
N GLU A 87 16.11 -13.20 9.91
CA GLU A 87 17.13 -12.82 8.91
C GLU A 87 16.50 -12.02 7.74
N ALA A 88 15.49 -11.19 8.05
CA ALA A 88 14.74 -10.47 7.06
C ALA A 88 15.50 -9.23 6.58
N ARG A 89 15.34 -8.90 5.30
CA ARG A 89 15.89 -7.70 4.69
C ARG A 89 14.90 -6.53 4.79
N ILE A 90 15.44 -5.33 4.97
CA ILE A 90 14.68 -4.08 4.92
C ILE A 90 15.23 -3.25 3.78
N GLU A 91 14.36 -2.88 2.86
CA GLU A 91 14.63 -1.98 1.76
C GLU A 91 13.72 -0.75 1.86
N SER A 92 14.11 0.35 1.24
CA SER A 92 13.29 1.55 1.21
C SER A 92 13.24 2.14 -0.18
N VAL A 93 12.11 2.78 -0.50
CA VAL A 93 11.89 3.51 -1.73
C VAL A 93 11.59 4.96 -1.39
N PHE A 94 12.34 5.87 -2.01
CA PHE A 94 12.07 7.29 -1.90
C PHE A 94 11.71 7.86 -3.28
N ARG A 95 10.42 8.19 -3.45
CA ARG A 95 9.87 8.71 -4.71
C ARG A 95 10.04 7.74 -5.90
N TYR A 96 10.42 8.24 -7.08
CA TYR A 96 10.36 7.51 -8.36
C TYR A 96 11.58 7.78 -9.24
N ARG A 97 12.77 7.73 -8.67
CA ARG A 97 14.02 8.01 -9.41
C ARG A 97 14.14 7.10 -10.64
N ASN A 98 14.19 7.70 -11.83
CA ASN A 98 14.36 7.01 -13.13
C ASN A 98 13.33 5.91 -13.42
N LEU A 99 12.10 6.02 -12.91
CA LEU A 99 11.07 4.98 -13.05
C LEU A 99 10.00 5.30 -14.10
N TYR A 100 9.86 6.54 -14.58
CA TYR A 100 8.78 6.91 -15.49
C TYR A 100 8.73 6.05 -16.76
N ALA A 101 9.86 5.87 -17.45
CA ALA A 101 9.90 5.04 -18.66
C ALA A 101 9.49 3.59 -18.39
N LYS A 102 9.92 3.03 -17.26
CA LYS A 102 9.54 1.68 -16.84
C LYS A 102 8.05 1.58 -16.49
N ALA A 103 7.50 2.58 -15.79
CA ALA A 103 6.10 2.64 -15.44
C ALA A 103 5.21 2.74 -16.70
N ILE A 104 5.57 3.61 -17.64
CA ILE A 104 4.87 3.75 -18.94
C ILE A 104 4.92 2.41 -19.70
N SER A 105 6.08 1.77 -19.77
CA SER A 105 6.22 0.46 -20.40
C SER A 105 5.37 -0.60 -19.72
N ALA A 106 5.28 -0.61 -18.40
CA ALA A 106 4.46 -1.56 -17.65
C ALA A 106 2.96 -1.39 -17.96
N VAL A 107 2.49 -0.16 -18.04
CA VAL A 107 1.10 0.16 -18.43
C VAL A 107 0.86 -0.27 -19.89
N ALA A 108 1.77 0.05 -20.79
CA ALA A 108 1.67 -0.37 -22.20
C ALA A 108 1.66 -1.89 -22.38
N ASN A 109 2.24 -2.64 -21.42
CA ASN A 109 2.24 -4.10 -21.41
C ASN A 109 1.07 -4.70 -20.58
N GLY A 110 0.04 -3.92 -20.26
CA GLY A 110 -1.23 -4.43 -19.78
C GLY A 110 -1.50 -4.22 -18.28
N ILE A 111 -0.69 -3.45 -17.54
CA ILE A 111 -1.08 -3.02 -16.20
C ILE A 111 -2.19 -1.98 -16.33
N ASP A 112 -3.42 -2.34 -15.93
CA ASP A 112 -4.54 -1.41 -15.92
C ASP A 112 -4.48 -0.51 -14.68
N ILE A 113 -4.24 0.78 -14.92
CA ILE A 113 -4.29 1.82 -13.87
C ILE A 113 -5.55 2.70 -13.98
N GLY A 114 -6.43 2.45 -14.95
CA GLY A 114 -7.65 3.23 -15.17
C GLY A 114 -8.57 3.23 -13.96
N MET A 115 -8.68 2.09 -13.28
CA MET A 115 -9.49 1.97 -12.05
C MET A 115 -8.96 2.80 -10.87
N VAL A 116 -7.68 3.22 -10.90
CA VAL A 116 -7.10 4.03 -9.83
C VAL A 116 -7.47 5.50 -9.98
N ALA A 117 -7.64 6.01 -11.20
CA ALA A 117 -8.09 7.36 -11.50
C ALA A 117 -9.62 7.45 -11.32
N THR A 118 -10.06 7.57 -10.06
CA THR A 118 -11.49 7.46 -9.71
C THR A 118 -12.30 8.73 -9.95
N HIS A 119 -11.65 9.90 -9.98
CA HIS A 119 -12.29 11.19 -10.14
C HIS A 119 -11.49 12.07 -11.09
N GLU A 120 -12.20 12.74 -11.98
CA GLU A 120 -11.63 13.71 -12.93
C GLU A 120 -12.28 15.06 -12.71
N PHE A 121 -11.48 16.11 -12.72
CA PHE A 121 -11.90 17.48 -12.55
C PHE A 121 -11.26 18.34 -13.64
N ASP A 122 -11.99 19.32 -14.14
CA ASP A 122 -11.42 20.35 -15.00
C ASP A 122 -10.56 21.31 -14.16
N PHE A 123 -9.61 21.99 -14.80
CA PHE A 123 -8.66 22.86 -14.10
C PHE A 123 -9.34 23.95 -13.25
N GLU A 124 -10.45 24.49 -13.72
CA GLU A 124 -11.26 25.51 -13.03
C GLU A 124 -11.82 25.01 -11.69
N HIS A 125 -11.94 23.68 -11.51
CA HIS A 125 -12.47 23.00 -10.31
C HIS A 125 -11.38 22.39 -9.43
N ILE A 126 -10.15 22.89 -9.54
CA ILE A 126 -8.99 22.34 -8.80
C ILE A 126 -9.19 22.33 -7.29
N GLN A 127 -9.88 23.34 -6.74
CA GLN A 127 -10.16 23.38 -5.31
C GLN A 127 -11.10 22.25 -4.88
N GLU A 128 -12.14 21.99 -5.65
CA GLU A 128 -13.09 20.88 -5.40
C GLU A 128 -12.36 19.52 -5.45
N ALA A 129 -11.40 19.37 -6.37
CA ALA A 129 -10.59 18.17 -6.46
C ALA A 129 -9.74 17.93 -5.19
N TYR A 130 -9.14 18.99 -4.63
CA TYR A 130 -8.41 18.89 -3.36
C TYR A 130 -9.34 18.59 -2.19
N GLU A 131 -10.51 19.25 -2.12
CA GLU A 131 -11.50 19.00 -1.08
C GLU A 131 -12.01 17.56 -1.12
N ALA A 132 -12.32 17.03 -2.29
CA ALA A 132 -12.72 15.64 -2.48
C ALA A 132 -11.62 14.66 -2.03
N ALA A 133 -10.37 14.89 -2.43
CA ALA A 133 -9.24 14.03 -2.07
C ALA A 133 -8.94 14.02 -0.56
N ILE A 134 -9.24 15.12 0.15
CA ILE A 134 -9.03 15.24 1.60
C ILE A 134 -10.19 14.64 2.38
N ASN A 135 -11.43 14.94 1.96
CA ASN A 135 -12.62 14.66 2.75
C ASN A 135 -13.31 13.34 2.40
N ASP A 136 -13.17 12.86 1.16
CA ASP A 136 -13.80 11.62 0.67
C ASP A 136 -12.76 10.51 0.38
N LYS A 137 -11.97 10.19 1.39
CA LYS A 137 -10.92 9.15 1.29
C LYS A 137 -11.45 7.74 1.04
N GLU A 138 -12.73 7.51 1.25
CA GLU A 138 -13.34 6.21 1.00
C GLU A 138 -13.60 5.99 -0.51
N ASN A 139 -13.99 7.03 -1.24
CA ASN A 139 -14.35 6.94 -2.65
C ASN A 139 -13.23 7.44 -3.58
N VAL A 140 -12.48 8.45 -3.16
CA VAL A 140 -11.38 9.01 -3.95
C VAL A 140 -10.11 8.23 -3.72
N VAL A 141 -9.70 7.45 -4.71
CA VAL A 141 -8.37 6.81 -4.74
C VAL A 141 -7.36 7.78 -5.34
N LYS A 142 -7.68 8.34 -6.52
CA LYS A 142 -6.89 9.36 -7.19
C LYS A 142 -7.80 10.35 -7.89
N ALA A 143 -7.61 11.63 -7.57
CA ALA A 143 -8.20 12.74 -8.33
C ALA A 143 -7.21 13.19 -9.42
N VAL A 144 -7.70 13.36 -10.64
CA VAL A 144 -6.94 13.81 -11.82
C VAL A 144 -7.49 15.16 -12.26
N ILE A 145 -6.60 16.11 -12.53
CA ILE A 145 -6.95 17.41 -13.06
C ILE A 145 -6.67 17.38 -14.58
N LYS A 146 -7.68 17.72 -15.37
CA LYS A 146 -7.55 17.93 -16.82
C LYS A 146 -7.13 19.36 -17.09
N LEU A 147 -6.11 19.53 -17.92
CA LEU A 147 -5.58 20.84 -18.37
C LEU A 147 -6.18 21.21 -19.73
#